data_c8286332274e1f7db30c963c5c8aca56
#
_entry.id   c8286332274e1f7db30c963c5c8aca56
#
_cell.length_a   1.000
_cell.length_b   1.000
_cell.length_c   1.000
_cell.angle_alpha   90.00
_cell.angle_beta   90.00
_cell.angle_gamma   90.00
#
_symmetry.space_group_name_H-M   'P 1'
#
loop_
_entity.id
_entity.type
_entity.pdbx_description
1 polymer ?
#
loop_
_entity_poly.entity_id
_entity_poly.type
_entity_poly.pdbx_seq_one_letter_code
_entity_poly.pdbx_strand_id
1 'polypeptide(L)'
;MDCYGVDMCILTSAFNMTNDLNVQIVKNNPGKFVALAYGEKYRQQVQRTGEDWSAAAAAKELDDLLATGHFVGIGEGFPQDPTLGAKHRRIDIHSRLDEIAHFMAVARKYKVPVRYHVGLTMGYTTGFCRGSGANPETYNPMWVHDLAIEWPDVQIIFEHGGVQAWWWDKWYEECLNVAAATDNVYLETGTWWTELYDKPLRDPNIGAKKLLWGTDWGSSIPVEWQPGQKPETYVCQRRKTPPVRHQVDMFGWSLKQIGRLNIPQDDLNLILGGNAARLYRIKLPLTRLFPFVDDESS
;
A
#
# COMPACT_ATOMS: atom_id res chain seq x y z
N MET A 1 -8.27 14.37 -8.89
CA MET A 1 -9.34 13.45 -8.47
C MET A 1 -10.60 13.69 -9.32
N ASP A 2 -11.22 14.85 -9.27
CA ASP A 2 -12.52 15.11 -9.92
C ASP A 2 -12.53 14.81 -11.43
N CYS A 3 -11.44 15.13 -12.17
CA CYS A 3 -11.31 14.83 -13.60
C CYS A 3 -11.37 13.33 -13.95
N TYR A 4 -11.12 12.46 -12.98
CA TYR A 4 -11.09 11.00 -13.17
C TYR A 4 -12.22 10.29 -12.43
N GLY A 5 -13.15 11.01 -11.83
CA GLY A 5 -14.22 10.44 -11.03
C GLY A 5 -13.74 9.77 -9.74
N VAL A 6 -12.55 10.13 -9.24
CA VAL A 6 -12.02 9.61 -7.97
C VAL A 6 -12.64 10.38 -6.82
N ASP A 7 -13.48 9.73 -6.06
CA ASP A 7 -14.21 10.34 -4.96
C ASP A 7 -13.37 10.56 -3.73
N MET A 8 -12.52 9.58 -3.39
CA MET A 8 -11.75 9.60 -2.15
C MET A 8 -10.38 8.96 -2.36
N CYS A 9 -9.36 9.50 -1.70
CA CYS A 9 -8.03 8.91 -1.63
C CYS A 9 -7.66 8.58 -0.19
N ILE A 10 -6.93 7.47 -0.03
CA ILE A 10 -6.33 7.05 1.23
C ILE A 10 -4.89 7.56 1.24
N LEU A 11 -4.55 8.39 2.24
CA LEU A 11 -3.21 8.97 2.39
C LEU A 11 -2.37 8.10 3.31
N THR A 12 -1.16 7.79 2.89
CA THR A 12 -0.14 7.13 3.70
C THR A 12 0.90 8.14 4.19
N SER A 13 1.54 7.86 5.31
CA SER A 13 2.67 8.65 5.80
C SER A 13 3.96 8.07 5.23
N ALA A 14 4.48 8.68 4.17
CA ALA A 14 5.71 8.29 3.50
C ALA A 14 6.50 9.53 3.07
N PHE A 15 7.82 9.43 3.04
CA PHE A 15 8.73 10.51 2.66
C PHE A 15 8.51 11.79 3.50
N ASN A 16 7.95 12.84 2.89
CA ASN A 16 7.64 14.12 3.54
C ASN A 16 6.18 14.22 4.03
N MET A 17 5.39 13.17 3.84
CA MET A 17 4.00 13.11 4.30
C MET A 17 3.99 12.60 5.74
N THR A 18 3.73 13.50 6.69
CA THR A 18 3.63 13.17 8.11
C THR A 18 2.19 12.90 8.53
N ASN A 19 1.97 12.22 9.65
CA ASN A 19 0.63 12.05 10.22
C ASN A 19 -0.08 13.39 10.42
N ASP A 20 0.63 14.39 10.93
CA ASP A 20 0.06 15.72 11.21
C ASP A 20 -0.38 16.42 9.90
N LEU A 21 0.44 16.32 8.84
CA LEU A 21 0.08 16.85 7.52
C LEU A 21 -1.14 16.12 6.92
N ASN A 22 -1.16 14.79 7.01
CA ASN A 22 -2.29 14.00 6.53
C ASN A 22 -3.59 14.38 7.26
N VAL A 23 -3.55 14.56 8.57
CA VAL A 23 -4.71 15.03 9.35
C VAL A 23 -5.16 16.43 8.90
N GLN A 24 -4.23 17.34 8.62
CA GLN A 24 -4.56 18.67 8.10
C GLN A 24 -5.23 18.58 6.72
N ILE A 25 -4.72 17.73 5.81
CA ILE A 25 -5.31 17.52 4.48
C ILE A 25 -6.73 16.97 4.61
N VAL A 26 -6.94 15.96 5.46
CA VAL A 26 -8.27 15.38 5.70
C VAL A 26 -9.25 16.44 6.24
N LYS A 27 -8.83 17.22 7.24
CA LYS A 27 -9.69 18.29 7.84
C LYS A 27 -10.03 19.39 6.84
N ASN A 28 -9.09 19.77 5.99
CA ASN A 28 -9.30 20.84 5.01
C ASN A 28 -10.12 20.38 3.79
N ASN A 29 -10.26 19.07 3.59
CA ASN A 29 -10.94 18.49 2.43
C ASN A 29 -11.91 17.37 2.88
N PRO A 30 -12.97 17.71 3.63
CA PRO A 30 -13.87 16.71 4.19
C PRO A 30 -14.53 15.87 3.09
N GLY A 31 -14.51 14.55 3.26
CA GLY A 31 -15.07 13.60 2.31
C GLY A 31 -14.21 13.29 1.08
N LYS A 32 -13.03 13.92 0.94
CA LYS A 32 -12.10 13.67 -0.18
C LYS A 32 -10.92 12.78 0.21
N PHE A 33 -10.55 12.77 1.48
CA PHE A 33 -9.39 12.02 1.96
C PHE A 33 -9.68 11.33 3.29
N VAL A 34 -9.03 10.19 3.47
CA VAL A 34 -8.83 9.53 4.77
C VAL A 34 -7.35 9.22 4.92
N ALA A 35 -6.88 8.99 6.15
CA ALA A 35 -5.45 8.81 6.41
C ALA A 35 -5.16 7.51 7.17
N LEU A 36 -3.97 6.97 6.94
CA LEU A 36 -3.40 5.85 7.68
C LEU A 36 -2.41 6.38 8.73
N ALA A 37 -2.36 5.75 9.89
CA ALA A 37 -1.41 6.06 10.95
C ALA A 37 -0.08 5.34 10.71
N TYR A 38 1.03 6.01 11.00
CA TYR A 38 2.36 5.42 10.99
C TYR A 38 3.17 5.91 12.19
N GLY A 39 3.85 5.03 12.90
CA GLY A 39 4.63 5.33 14.11
C GLY A 39 5.97 6.00 13.81
N GLU A 40 5.95 7.22 13.29
CA GLU A 40 7.14 7.92 12.82
C GLU A 40 7.86 8.72 13.92
N LYS A 41 7.13 9.26 14.89
CA LYS A 41 7.72 10.15 15.91
C LYS A 41 8.67 9.37 16.82
N TYR A 42 8.23 8.22 17.32
CA TYR A 42 9.06 7.37 18.14
C TYR A 42 10.27 6.84 17.37
N ARG A 43 10.07 6.41 16.12
CA ARG A 43 11.16 5.99 15.25
C ARG A 43 12.20 7.09 15.02
N GLN A 44 11.76 8.32 14.78
CA GLN A 44 12.64 9.50 14.63
C GLN A 44 13.34 9.85 15.95
N GLN A 45 12.68 9.68 17.09
CA GLN A 45 13.28 9.88 18.41
C GLN A 45 14.44 8.90 18.61
N VAL A 46 14.21 7.58 18.44
CA VAL A 46 15.24 6.55 18.52
C VAL A 46 16.43 6.86 17.60
N GLN A 47 16.14 7.26 16.35
CA GLN A 47 17.17 7.61 15.37
C GLN A 47 18.02 8.82 15.83
N ARG A 48 17.41 9.79 16.48
CA ARG A 48 18.06 11.01 16.95
C ARG A 48 18.84 10.81 18.26
N THR A 49 18.27 10.05 19.19
CA THR A 49 18.84 9.89 20.54
C THR A 49 19.79 8.71 20.65
N GLY A 50 19.65 7.71 19.77
CA GLY A 50 20.39 6.45 19.85
C GLY A 50 19.91 5.54 20.99
N GLU A 51 18.74 5.81 21.56
CA GLU A 51 18.12 4.93 22.55
C GLU A 51 17.74 3.56 21.93
N ASP A 52 17.52 2.59 22.78
CA ASP A 52 17.11 1.26 22.32
C ASP A 52 15.69 1.28 21.71
N TRP A 53 15.53 0.57 20.61
CA TRP A 53 14.24 0.38 19.97
C TRP A 53 13.30 -0.45 20.83
N SER A 54 12.04 -0.05 20.88
CA SER A 54 10.95 -0.80 21.51
C SER A 54 9.72 -0.86 20.61
N ALA A 55 9.36 -2.03 20.12
CA ALA A 55 8.14 -2.24 19.33
C ALA A 55 6.88 -1.89 20.14
N ALA A 56 6.88 -2.15 21.45
CA ALA A 56 5.77 -1.79 22.34
C ALA A 56 5.60 -0.25 22.43
N ALA A 57 6.69 0.53 22.48
CA ALA A 57 6.62 1.98 22.48
C ALA A 57 6.13 2.54 21.12
N ALA A 58 6.58 1.96 20.02
CA ALA A 58 6.08 2.30 18.69
C ALA A 58 4.59 1.95 18.53
N ALA A 59 4.15 0.81 19.05
CA ALA A 59 2.74 0.43 19.04
C ALA A 59 1.89 1.36 19.92
N LYS A 60 2.44 1.85 21.03
CA LYS A 60 1.75 2.86 21.84
C LYS A 60 1.52 4.17 21.07
N GLU A 61 2.49 4.63 20.28
CA GLU A 61 2.28 5.78 19.40
C GLU A 61 1.12 5.54 18.43
N LEU A 62 1.04 4.35 17.80
CA LEU A 62 -0.07 4.01 16.92
C LEU A 62 -1.42 3.96 17.65
N ASP A 63 -1.42 3.43 18.89
CA ASP A 63 -2.62 3.42 19.74
C ASP A 63 -3.12 4.84 20.02
N ASP A 64 -2.21 5.75 20.39
CA ASP A 64 -2.52 7.15 20.65
C ASP A 64 -3.04 7.86 19.37
N LEU A 65 -2.43 7.58 18.21
CA LEU A 65 -2.88 8.13 16.92
C LEU A 65 -4.28 7.65 16.54
N LEU A 66 -4.55 6.35 16.62
CA LEU A 66 -5.86 5.77 16.28
C LEU A 66 -6.95 6.20 17.26
N ALA A 67 -6.61 6.41 18.54
CA ALA A 67 -7.54 6.93 19.53
C ALA A 67 -8.08 8.32 19.18
N THR A 68 -7.38 9.10 18.35
CA THR A 68 -7.85 10.42 17.87
C THR A 68 -9.04 10.31 16.93
N GLY A 69 -9.32 9.16 16.34
CA GLY A 69 -10.35 8.94 15.33
C GLY A 69 -10.07 9.57 13.96
N HIS A 70 -8.83 10.06 13.72
CA HIS A 70 -8.45 10.69 12.46
C HIS A 70 -7.92 9.70 11.42
N PHE A 71 -7.64 8.47 11.83
CA PHE A 71 -7.02 7.45 11.00
C PHE A 71 -7.93 6.24 10.86
N VAL A 72 -7.95 5.68 9.64
CA VAL A 72 -8.80 4.54 9.28
C VAL A 72 -8.05 3.22 9.15
N GLY A 73 -6.73 3.23 9.34
CA GLY A 73 -5.85 2.07 9.21
C GLY A 73 -4.44 2.37 9.66
N ILE A 74 -3.58 1.36 9.60
CA ILE A 74 -2.13 1.47 9.85
C ILE A 74 -1.39 1.23 8.53
N GLY A 75 -0.37 2.01 8.21
CA GLY A 75 0.48 1.83 7.03
C GLY A 75 1.24 3.09 6.62
N GLU A 76 2.14 2.94 5.76
CA GLU A 76 2.56 1.81 4.93
C GLU A 76 3.62 0.98 5.67
N GLY A 77 3.26 -0.27 6.01
CA GLY A 77 4.13 -1.14 6.81
C GLY A 77 4.10 -0.87 8.32
N PHE A 78 4.90 -1.63 9.01
CA PHE A 78 5.06 -1.49 10.46
C PHE A 78 6.34 -0.73 10.79
N PRO A 79 6.32 0.13 11.82
CA PRO A 79 7.54 0.75 12.30
C PRO A 79 8.62 -0.28 12.61
N GLN A 80 9.86 0.05 12.29
CA GLN A 80 11.01 -0.83 12.48
C GLN A 80 12.12 -0.08 13.21
N ASP A 81 12.96 -0.82 13.92
CA ASP A 81 14.20 -0.29 14.48
C ASP A 81 15.01 0.43 13.39
N PRO A 82 15.20 1.75 13.49
CA PRO A 82 15.93 2.53 12.50
C PRO A 82 17.40 2.11 12.38
N THR A 83 17.93 1.36 13.36
CA THR A 83 19.34 0.92 13.37
C THR A 83 19.55 -0.39 12.60
N LEU A 84 18.50 -1.15 12.33
CA LEU A 84 18.61 -2.43 11.62
C LEU A 84 19.21 -2.29 10.24
N GLY A 85 18.81 -1.26 9.50
CA GLY A 85 19.33 -0.96 8.17
C GLY A 85 20.81 -0.62 8.16
N ALA A 86 21.28 0.14 9.14
CA ALA A 86 22.66 0.63 9.20
C ALA A 86 23.68 -0.47 9.57
N LYS A 87 23.24 -1.57 10.15
CA LYS A 87 24.12 -2.59 10.72
C LYS A 87 24.21 -3.87 9.90
N HIS A 88 23.54 -3.96 8.74
CA HIS A 88 23.46 -5.19 7.91
C HIS A 88 23.13 -6.44 8.75
N ARG A 89 22.31 -6.28 9.79
CA ARG A 89 21.95 -7.37 10.67
C ARG A 89 21.03 -8.35 9.94
N ARG A 90 21.29 -9.63 10.15
CA ARG A 90 20.31 -10.66 9.80
C ARG A 90 19.06 -10.44 10.63
N ILE A 91 17.90 -10.32 9.98
CA ILE A 91 16.61 -10.26 10.67
C ILE A 91 16.28 -11.69 11.08
N ASP A 92 16.08 -11.90 12.39
CA ASP A 92 15.42 -13.09 12.87
C ASP A 92 13.92 -12.91 12.68
N ILE A 93 13.34 -13.73 11.82
CA ILE A 93 11.94 -13.58 11.42
C ILE A 93 10.99 -13.79 12.62
N HIS A 94 11.29 -14.70 13.52
CA HIS A 94 10.45 -14.94 14.70
C HIS A 94 10.42 -13.71 15.61
N SER A 95 11.58 -13.17 15.93
CA SER A 95 11.66 -11.92 16.70
C SER A 95 10.94 -10.76 16.01
N ARG A 96 10.95 -10.71 14.67
CA ARG A 96 10.23 -9.68 13.91
C ARG A 96 8.72 -9.88 13.96
N LEU A 97 8.25 -11.11 13.90
CA LEU A 97 6.82 -11.43 14.07
C LEU A 97 6.33 -11.07 15.48
N ASP A 98 7.13 -11.35 16.53
CA ASP A 98 6.83 -10.93 17.90
C ASP A 98 6.71 -9.40 18.02
N GLU A 99 7.60 -8.65 17.37
CA GLU A 99 7.47 -7.19 17.32
C GLU A 99 6.18 -6.75 16.63
N ILE A 100 5.86 -7.36 15.48
CA ILE A 100 4.67 -7.01 14.69
C ILE A 100 3.38 -7.35 15.45
N ALA A 101 3.38 -8.36 16.30
CA ALA A 101 2.24 -8.69 17.15
C ALA A 101 1.74 -7.51 17.99
N HIS A 102 2.63 -6.61 18.43
CA HIS A 102 2.24 -5.39 19.13
C HIS A 102 1.38 -4.46 18.25
N PHE A 103 1.74 -4.32 16.98
CA PHE A 103 1.00 -3.48 16.02
C PHE A 103 -0.32 -4.13 15.60
N MET A 104 -0.32 -5.45 15.41
CA MET A 104 -1.52 -6.22 15.11
C MET A 104 -2.54 -6.14 16.24
N ALA A 105 -2.10 -6.15 17.50
CA ALA A 105 -2.98 -5.95 18.65
C ALA A 105 -3.65 -4.57 18.62
N VAL A 106 -2.94 -3.52 18.22
CA VAL A 106 -3.51 -2.18 18.04
C VAL A 106 -4.53 -2.17 16.89
N ALA A 107 -4.18 -2.74 15.74
CA ALA A 107 -5.10 -2.85 14.60
C ALA A 107 -6.40 -3.57 14.98
N ARG A 108 -6.29 -4.69 15.72
CA ARG A 108 -7.43 -5.47 16.25
C ARG A 108 -8.29 -4.62 17.19
N LYS A 109 -7.68 -3.90 18.13
CA LYS A 109 -8.37 -3.04 19.11
C LYS A 109 -9.29 -2.01 18.41
N TYR A 110 -8.79 -1.36 17.37
CA TYR A 110 -9.55 -0.35 16.62
C TYR A 110 -10.32 -0.94 15.44
N LYS A 111 -10.15 -2.24 15.17
CA LYS A 111 -10.76 -2.95 14.03
C LYS A 111 -10.45 -2.25 12.70
N VAL A 112 -9.22 -1.89 12.49
CA VAL A 112 -8.72 -1.23 11.29
C VAL A 112 -7.79 -2.16 10.52
N PRO A 113 -7.72 -2.05 9.17
CA PRO A 113 -6.77 -2.81 8.39
C PRO A 113 -5.35 -2.29 8.55
N VAL A 114 -4.40 -3.15 8.23
CA VAL A 114 -2.99 -2.79 8.07
C VAL A 114 -2.58 -2.89 6.61
N ARG A 115 -1.87 -1.89 6.11
CA ARG A 115 -1.20 -1.95 4.80
C ARG A 115 0.24 -2.37 5.00
N TYR A 116 0.66 -3.34 4.22
CA TYR A 116 1.98 -3.93 4.31
C TYR A 116 2.73 -3.78 2.99
N HIS A 117 3.82 -3.03 3.04
CA HIS A 117 4.67 -2.84 1.87
C HIS A 117 5.35 -4.14 1.49
N VAL A 118 5.24 -4.54 0.22
CA VAL A 118 5.86 -5.76 -0.32
C VAL A 118 6.75 -5.41 -1.49
N GLY A 119 7.89 -6.04 -1.54
CA GLY A 119 8.86 -5.83 -2.60
C GLY A 119 10.01 -4.94 -2.18
N LEU A 120 11.08 -5.02 -2.94
CA LEU A 120 12.25 -4.19 -2.72
C LEU A 120 11.95 -2.76 -3.14
N THR A 121 12.15 -1.83 -2.23
CA THR A 121 12.06 -0.41 -2.58
C THR A 121 13.07 -0.07 -3.68
N MET A 122 12.72 0.88 -4.53
CA MET A 122 13.54 1.36 -5.65
C MET A 122 14.98 1.69 -5.30
N GLY A 123 15.24 1.94 -4.04
CA GLY A 123 16.54 2.28 -3.55
C GLY A 123 17.60 1.19 -3.67
N TYR A 124 17.22 -0.07 -3.83
CA TYR A 124 18.20 -1.15 -4.00
C TYR A 124 18.92 -1.07 -5.35
N THR A 125 18.20 -0.70 -6.40
CA THR A 125 18.78 -0.58 -7.75
C THR A 125 19.47 0.74 -8.03
N THR A 126 19.11 1.80 -7.28
CA THR A 126 19.59 3.17 -7.53
C THR A 126 20.69 3.61 -6.58
N GLY A 127 21.10 2.76 -5.64
CA GLY A 127 21.99 3.13 -4.56
C GLY A 127 21.33 3.94 -3.45
N PHE A 128 20.03 4.22 -3.54
CA PHE A 128 19.28 4.92 -2.49
C PHE A 128 19.23 4.10 -1.20
N CYS A 129 19.14 2.78 -1.31
CA CYS A 129 19.23 1.86 -0.17
C CYS A 129 20.65 1.31 0.08
N ARG A 130 21.66 1.68 -0.71
CA ARG A 130 23.03 1.19 -0.47
C ARG A 130 23.57 1.50 0.92
N GLY A 131 23.02 2.51 1.58
CA GLY A 131 23.33 2.87 2.97
C GLY A 131 22.24 2.53 3.98
N SER A 132 21.03 2.18 3.55
CA SER A 132 19.91 1.90 4.46
C SER A 132 19.85 0.43 4.92
N GLY A 133 20.65 -0.46 4.29
CA GLY A 133 20.73 -1.87 4.65
C GLY A 133 19.37 -2.57 4.58
N ALA A 134 18.50 -2.16 3.65
CA ALA A 134 17.20 -2.79 3.46
C ALA A 134 17.42 -4.29 3.23
N ASN A 135 16.99 -5.09 4.19
CA ASN A 135 17.05 -6.53 4.10
C ASN A 135 15.85 -7.00 3.27
N PRO A 136 16.05 -7.78 2.19
CA PRO A 136 14.96 -8.34 1.40
C PRO A 136 13.91 -9.06 2.24
N GLU A 137 14.32 -9.74 3.30
CA GLU A 137 13.40 -10.43 4.21
C GLU A 137 12.38 -9.50 4.88
N THR A 138 12.70 -8.22 5.04
CA THR A 138 11.78 -7.25 5.65
C THR A 138 10.48 -7.09 4.85
N TYR A 139 10.55 -7.32 3.54
CA TYR A 139 9.46 -7.11 2.59
C TYR A 139 8.98 -8.40 1.93
N ASN A 140 9.41 -9.55 2.47
CA ASN A 140 9.02 -10.86 1.97
C ASN A 140 7.54 -11.14 2.36
N PRO A 141 6.63 -11.36 1.39
CA PRO A 141 5.23 -11.60 1.69
C PRO A 141 4.97 -12.95 2.38
N MET A 142 5.87 -13.92 2.23
CA MET A 142 5.60 -15.29 2.68
C MET A 142 5.40 -15.42 4.18
N TRP A 143 6.14 -14.68 4.99
CA TRP A 143 5.93 -14.73 6.44
C TRP A 143 4.69 -13.95 6.92
N VAL A 144 4.07 -13.14 6.06
CA VAL A 144 2.76 -12.54 6.35
C VAL A 144 1.66 -13.60 6.42
N HIS A 145 1.87 -14.76 5.81
CA HIS A 145 0.97 -15.90 5.97
C HIS A 145 0.80 -16.30 7.45
N ASP A 146 1.90 -16.34 8.21
CA ASP A 146 1.85 -16.66 9.63
C ASP A 146 1.08 -15.60 10.43
N LEU A 147 1.31 -14.31 10.12
CA LEU A 147 0.53 -13.21 10.69
C LEU A 147 -0.96 -13.33 10.37
N ALA A 148 -1.31 -13.67 9.13
CA ALA A 148 -2.70 -13.80 8.71
C ALA A 148 -3.44 -14.91 9.45
N ILE A 149 -2.76 -16.01 9.75
CA ILE A 149 -3.30 -17.14 10.53
C ILE A 149 -3.44 -16.76 12.01
N GLU A 150 -2.44 -16.13 12.59
CA GLU A 150 -2.44 -15.72 14.00
C GLU A 150 -3.46 -14.60 14.29
N TRP A 151 -3.67 -13.72 13.30
CA TRP A 151 -4.55 -12.56 13.41
C TRP A 151 -5.67 -12.58 12.37
N PRO A 152 -6.56 -13.60 12.36
CA PRO A 152 -7.55 -13.80 11.28
C PRO A 152 -8.62 -12.71 11.21
N ASP A 153 -8.80 -11.94 12.27
CA ASP A 153 -9.74 -10.82 12.38
C ASP A 153 -9.12 -9.47 11.98
N VAL A 154 -7.81 -9.40 11.72
CA VAL A 154 -7.14 -8.20 11.20
C VAL A 154 -6.95 -8.34 9.69
N GLN A 155 -7.44 -7.36 8.93
CA GLN A 155 -7.29 -7.35 7.49
C GLN A 155 -5.91 -6.82 7.11
N ILE A 156 -5.20 -7.54 6.26
CA ILE A 156 -3.85 -7.18 5.78
C ILE A 156 -3.95 -6.88 4.29
N ILE A 157 -3.42 -5.74 3.86
CA ILE A 157 -3.43 -5.31 2.47
C ILE A 157 -1.99 -5.21 1.99
N PHE A 158 -1.61 -6.04 1.02
CA PHE A 158 -0.32 -5.92 0.35
C PHE A 158 -0.31 -4.71 -0.58
N GLU A 159 0.56 -3.76 -0.30
CA GLU A 159 0.79 -2.60 -1.16
C GLU A 159 1.28 -3.06 -2.52
N HIS A 160 0.75 -2.44 -3.58
CA HIS A 160 1.00 -2.74 -5.00
C HIS A 160 1.11 -4.24 -5.34
N GLY A 161 0.61 -5.13 -4.48
CA GLY A 161 0.58 -6.58 -4.68
C GLY A 161 1.93 -7.18 -5.08
N GLY A 162 3.02 -6.65 -4.55
CA GLY A 162 4.38 -7.10 -4.84
C GLY A 162 4.97 -6.58 -6.16
N VAL A 163 4.23 -5.78 -6.93
CA VAL A 163 4.69 -5.24 -8.22
C VAL A 163 5.51 -3.99 -8.02
N GLN A 164 6.74 -4.17 -7.57
CA GLN A 164 7.70 -3.06 -7.42
C GLN A 164 9.13 -3.55 -7.64
N ALA A 165 9.95 -2.74 -8.32
CA ALA A 165 11.34 -3.02 -8.64
C ALA A 165 11.59 -4.21 -9.60
N TRP A 166 12.86 -4.64 -9.71
CA TRP A 166 13.35 -5.55 -10.75
C TRP A 166 12.91 -7.01 -10.62
N TRP A 167 12.54 -7.46 -9.42
CA TRP A 167 12.11 -8.84 -9.15
C TRP A 167 10.63 -8.91 -8.82
N TRP A 168 9.86 -8.01 -9.39
CA TRP A 168 8.43 -7.91 -9.14
C TRP A 168 7.68 -9.23 -9.42
N ASP A 169 8.09 -9.99 -10.41
CA ASP A 169 7.46 -11.23 -10.80
C ASP A 169 7.38 -12.24 -9.65
N LYS A 170 8.47 -12.40 -8.88
CA LYS A 170 8.50 -13.30 -7.72
C LYS A 170 7.62 -12.79 -6.58
N TRP A 171 7.79 -11.53 -6.22
CA TRP A 171 7.00 -10.93 -5.15
C TRP A 171 5.50 -10.94 -5.46
N TYR A 172 5.13 -10.68 -6.71
CA TYR A 172 3.77 -10.76 -7.18
C TYR A 172 3.20 -12.17 -7.02
N GLU A 173 3.90 -13.22 -7.47
CA GLU A 173 3.45 -14.61 -7.34
C GLU A 173 3.31 -15.02 -5.86
N GLU A 174 4.24 -14.63 -5.01
CA GLU A 174 4.17 -14.90 -3.58
C GLU A 174 3.01 -14.16 -2.91
N CYS A 175 2.73 -12.92 -3.29
CA CYS A 175 1.55 -12.19 -2.82
C CYS A 175 0.25 -12.89 -3.22
N LEU A 176 0.14 -13.40 -4.45
CA LEU A 176 -1.01 -14.17 -4.90
C LEU A 176 -1.17 -15.44 -4.06
N ASN A 177 -0.07 -16.17 -3.82
CA ASN A 177 -0.10 -17.40 -3.03
C ASN A 177 -0.63 -17.14 -1.61
N VAL A 178 -0.13 -16.12 -0.94
CA VAL A 178 -0.58 -15.77 0.41
C VAL A 178 -2.04 -15.31 0.39
N ALA A 179 -2.43 -14.45 -0.56
CA ALA A 179 -3.81 -13.99 -0.67
C ALA A 179 -4.79 -15.13 -0.99
N ALA A 180 -4.39 -16.12 -1.80
CA ALA A 180 -5.22 -17.29 -2.10
C ALA A 180 -5.36 -18.24 -0.90
N ALA A 181 -4.33 -18.33 -0.06
CA ALA A 181 -4.27 -19.25 1.08
C ALA A 181 -4.94 -18.70 2.36
N THR A 182 -5.28 -17.41 2.43
CA THR A 182 -5.79 -16.75 3.63
C THR A 182 -7.05 -15.94 3.35
N ASP A 183 -7.96 -15.82 4.30
CA ASP A 183 -9.22 -15.07 4.11
C ASP A 183 -9.07 -13.56 4.29
N ASN A 184 -8.08 -13.12 5.07
CA ASN A 184 -7.90 -11.75 5.53
C ASN A 184 -6.77 -10.98 4.83
N VAL A 185 -6.17 -11.53 3.77
CA VAL A 185 -5.14 -10.85 2.96
C VAL A 185 -5.73 -10.37 1.63
N TYR A 186 -5.45 -9.13 1.28
CA TYR A 186 -5.92 -8.40 0.11
C TYR A 186 -4.74 -7.82 -0.67
N LEU A 187 -4.96 -7.46 -1.93
CA LEU A 187 -3.94 -6.94 -2.85
C LEU A 187 -4.34 -5.54 -3.32
N GLU A 188 -3.54 -4.56 -3.02
CA GLU A 188 -3.65 -3.24 -3.65
C GLU A 188 -2.91 -3.26 -4.99
N THR A 189 -3.50 -2.66 -6.02
CA THR A 189 -3.07 -2.84 -7.42
C THR A 189 -2.38 -1.61 -8.01
N GLY A 190 -1.73 -0.80 -7.17
CA GLY A 190 -1.24 0.55 -7.49
C GLY A 190 -0.48 0.72 -8.79
N THR A 191 0.32 -0.25 -9.16
CA THR A 191 1.18 -0.16 -10.34
C THR A 191 0.93 -1.27 -11.36
N TRP A 192 -0.21 -1.94 -11.24
CA TRP A 192 -0.52 -3.07 -12.11
C TRP A 192 -0.95 -2.62 -13.50
N TRP A 193 -0.43 -3.29 -14.52
CA TRP A 193 -0.97 -3.24 -15.88
C TRP A 193 -1.97 -4.36 -16.11
N THR A 194 -2.73 -4.29 -17.19
CA THR A 194 -3.91 -5.13 -17.47
C THR A 194 -3.67 -6.63 -17.29
N GLU A 195 -2.54 -7.15 -17.77
CA GLU A 195 -2.25 -8.59 -17.76
C GLU A 195 -2.03 -9.15 -16.35
N LEU A 196 -1.66 -8.31 -15.36
CA LEU A 196 -1.48 -8.76 -13.98
C LEU A 196 -2.79 -9.08 -13.27
N TYR A 197 -3.89 -8.54 -13.75
CA TYR A 197 -5.21 -8.87 -13.21
C TYR A 197 -5.71 -10.28 -13.62
N ASP A 198 -5.14 -10.88 -14.66
CA ASP A 198 -5.67 -12.14 -15.22
C ASP A 198 -5.61 -13.30 -14.22
N LYS A 199 -4.47 -13.52 -13.57
CA LYS A 199 -4.30 -14.61 -12.59
C LYS A 199 -5.22 -14.45 -11.38
N PRO A 200 -5.18 -13.35 -10.62
CA PRO A 200 -6.00 -13.21 -9.43
C PRO A 200 -7.50 -13.20 -9.73
N LEU A 201 -7.93 -12.67 -10.88
CA LEU A 201 -9.35 -12.67 -11.25
C LEU A 201 -9.87 -14.07 -11.58
N ARG A 202 -9.01 -14.97 -12.07
CA ARG A 202 -9.37 -16.38 -12.34
C ARG A 202 -9.27 -17.26 -11.10
N ASP A 203 -8.56 -16.83 -10.08
CA ASP A 203 -8.42 -17.59 -8.84
C ASP A 203 -9.69 -17.46 -7.98
N PRO A 204 -10.41 -18.57 -7.68
CA PRO A 204 -11.65 -18.51 -6.91
C PRO A 204 -11.46 -18.05 -5.46
N ASN A 205 -10.25 -18.16 -4.92
CA ASN A 205 -9.91 -17.71 -3.57
C ASN A 205 -9.56 -16.22 -3.51
N ILE A 206 -9.16 -15.63 -4.63
CA ILE A 206 -8.85 -14.20 -4.75
C ILE A 206 -10.02 -13.46 -5.38
N GLY A 207 -10.20 -13.58 -6.68
CA GLY A 207 -11.22 -12.88 -7.45
C GLY A 207 -11.18 -11.36 -7.26
N ALA A 208 -12.19 -10.68 -7.77
CA ALA A 208 -12.34 -9.24 -7.59
C ALA A 208 -12.50 -8.83 -6.12
N LYS A 209 -13.02 -9.72 -5.27
CA LYS A 209 -13.31 -9.47 -3.85
C LYS A 209 -12.08 -9.14 -2.98
N LYS A 210 -10.88 -9.49 -3.45
CA LYS A 210 -9.62 -9.23 -2.74
C LYS A 210 -8.72 -8.20 -3.40
N LEU A 211 -9.15 -7.57 -4.49
CA LEU A 211 -8.37 -6.56 -5.19
C LEU A 211 -8.85 -5.16 -4.81
N LEU A 212 -7.90 -4.25 -4.57
CA LEU A 212 -8.15 -2.84 -4.27
C LEU A 212 -7.41 -1.98 -5.29
N TRP A 213 -8.14 -1.12 -5.97
CA TRP A 213 -7.50 -0.15 -6.85
C TRP A 213 -6.74 0.91 -6.05
N GLY A 214 -5.56 1.26 -6.53
CA GLY A 214 -4.75 2.36 -6.05
C GLY A 214 -3.79 2.84 -7.13
N THR A 215 -2.91 3.76 -6.78
CA THR A 215 -1.91 4.32 -7.67
C THR A 215 -0.49 4.24 -7.12
N ASP A 216 -0.32 3.82 -5.88
CA ASP A 216 0.93 3.82 -5.09
C ASP A 216 1.50 5.23 -4.89
N TRP A 217 1.35 6.09 -5.87
CA TRP A 217 1.83 7.48 -5.90
C TRP A 217 0.66 8.45 -5.97
N GLY A 218 0.98 9.72 -5.90
CA GLY A 218 0.01 10.77 -6.17
C GLY A 218 -0.52 10.73 -7.61
N SER A 219 -1.18 11.81 -8.03
CA SER A 219 -1.79 11.88 -9.37
C SER A 219 -0.77 11.77 -10.51
N SER A 220 0.49 12.10 -10.28
CA SER A 220 1.54 11.96 -11.29
C SER A 220 2.89 11.64 -10.66
N ILE A 221 3.68 10.85 -11.38
CA ILE A 221 5.08 10.59 -11.06
C ILE A 221 5.99 10.96 -12.25
N PRO A 222 7.17 11.50 -11.97
CA PRO A 222 8.19 11.65 -13.00
C PRO A 222 8.82 10.28 -13.25
N VAL A 223 8.63 9.73 -14.43
CA VAL A 223 9.30 8.48 -14.84
C VAL A 223 10.20 8.74 -16.03
N GLU A 224 11.36 8.09 -15.98
CA GLU A 224 12.22 7.96 -17.14
C GLU A 224 11.83 6.70 -17.89
N TRP A 225 11.16 6.83 -18.99
CA TRP A 225 10.99 5.70 -19.89
C TRP A 225 11.28 6.08 -21.32
N GLN A 226 11.68 5.08 -22.08
CA GLN A 226 11.84 5.26 -23.51
C GLN A 226 10.52 4.92 -24.21
N PRO A 227 10.19 5.63 -25.31
CA PRO A 227 9.03 5.29 -26.13
C PRO A 227 9.02 3.81 -26.51
N GLY A 228 7.90 3.13 -26.28
CA GLY A 228 7.73 1.71 -26.59
C GLY A 228 8.13 0.74 -25.49
N GLN A 229 8.73 1.19 -24.39
CA GLN A 229 8.90 0.35 -23.20
C GLN A 229 7.61 0.32 -22.38
N LYS A 230 7.25 -0.86 -21.90
CA LYS A 230 6.22 -0.95 -20.86
C LYS A 230 6.74 -0.22 -19.61
N PRO A 231 5.87 0.37 -18.78
CA PRO A 231 6.27 1.00 -17.52
C PRO A 231 6.70 -0.05 -16.48
N GLU A 232 7.53 -0.98 -16.90
CA GLU A 232 7.98 -2.13 -16.11
C GLU A 232 9.05 -1.77 -15.11
N THR A 233 9.60 -0.57 -15.23
CA THR A 233 10.70 -0.16 -14.39
C THR A 233 10.48 1.24 -13.86
N TYR A 234 10.08 1.33 -12.61
CA TYR A 234 10.31 2.49 -11.79
C TYR A 234 11.82 2.67 -11.62
N VAL A 235 12.45 3.36 -12.55
CA VAL A 235 13.86 3.69 -12.38
C VAL A 235 13.95 5.11 -11.84
N CYS A 236 13.91 5.25 -10.54
CA CYS A 236 14.33 6.47 -9.89
C CYS A 236 15.85 6.61 -10.01
N GLN A 237 16.36 6.98 -11.19
CA GLN A 237 17.79 7.18 -11.38
C GLN A 237 18.17 8.60 -10.97
N ARG A 238 18.99 8.72 -9.93
CA ARG A 238 19.78 9.93 -9.71
C ARG A 238 20.89 10.00 -10.77
N ARG A 239 20.56 10.50 -11.95
CA ARG A 239 21.58 10.85 -12.93
C ARG A 239 22.07 12.28 -12.70
N LYS A 240 23.36 12.51 -12.93
CA LYS A 240 23.97 13.86 -12.88
C LYS A 240 23.42 14.82 -13.93
N THR A 241 22.84 14.32 -15.00
CA THR A 241 22.11 15.06 -16.03
C THR A 241 20.64 14.64 -15.96
N PRO A 242 19.71 15.56 -15.74
CA PRO A 242 18.30 15.23 -15.74
C PRO A 242 17.90 14.77 -17.15
N PRO A 243 17.45 13.52 -17.32
CA PRO A 243 16.87 13.10 -18.58
C PRO A 243 15.56 13.84 -18.81
N VAL A 244 15.03 13.75 -20.01
CA VAL A 244 13.68 14.24 -20.31
C VAL A 244 12.72 13.49 -19.40
N ARG A 245 12.16 14.19 -18.43
CA ARG A 245 11.21 13.62 -17.47
C ARG A 245 9.83 13.66 -18.11
N HIS A 246 9.29 12.50 -18.39
CA HIS A 246 7.87 12.37 -18.66
C HIS A 246 7.13 12.27 -17.33
N GLN A 247 6.06 13.03 -17.20
CA GLN A 247 5.13 12.83 -16.10
C GLN A 247 4.09 11.80 -16.54
N VAL A 248 3.97 10.71 -15.81
CA VAL A 248 2.87 9.76 -16.00
C VAL A 248 1.72 10.17 -15.11
N ASP A 249 0.60 10.41 -15.74
CA ASP A 249 -0.68 10.55 -15.05
C ASP A 249 -1.11 9.17 -14.51
N MET A 250 -0.88 8.95 -13.22
CA MET A 250 -1.11 7.66 -12.58
C MET A 250 -2.59 7.32 -12.48
N PHE A 251 -3.47 8.31 -12.26
CA PHE A 251 -4.91 8.05 -12.28
C PHE A 251 -5.37 7.62 -13.67
N GLY A 252 -5.07 8.41 -14.70
CA GLY A 252 -5.46 8.10 -16.07
C GLY A 252 -4.84 6.81 -16.58
N TRP A 253 -3.56 6.56 -16.22
CA TRP A 253 -2.89 5.34 -16.63
C TRP A 253 -3.52 4.09 -15.97
N SER A 254 -3.69 4.06 -14.65
CA SER A 254 -4.20 2.88 -13.95
C SER A 254 -5.68 2.61 -14.26
N LEU A 255 -6.50 3.65 -14.38
CA LEU A 255 -7.90 3.51 -14.83
C LEU A 255 -7.98 2.95 -16.25
N LYS A 256 -7.06 3.36 -17.15
CA LYS A 256 -6.97 2.78 -18.49
C LYS A 256 -6.55 1.31 -18.47
N GLN A 257 -5.72 0.87 -17.52
CA GLN A 257 -5.40 -0.56 -17.37
C GLN A 257 -6.63 -1.35 -16.95
N ILE A 258 -7.36 -0.89 -15.96
CA ILE A 258 -8.59 -1.54 -15.47
C ILE A 258 -9.70 -1.50 -16.52
N GLY A 259 -9.87 -0.40 -17.23
CA GLY A 259 -10.89 -0.25 -18.28
C GLY A 259 -10.73 -1.19 -19.49
N ARG A 260 -9.59 -1.91 -19.57
CA ARG A 260 -9.36 -2.96 -20.57
C ARG A 260 -9.78 -4.36 -20.10
N LEU A 261 -10.11 -4.50 -18.81
CA LEU A 261 -10.56 -5.77 -18.27
C LEU A 261 -11.97 -6.07 -18.76
N ASN A 262 -12.16 -7.27 -19.28
CA ASN A 262 -13.48 -7.77 -19.65
C ASN A 262 -14.06 -8.57 -18.47
N ILE A 263 -14.55 -7.86 -17.45
CA ILE A 263 -15.10 -8.41 -16.22
C ILE A 263 -16.50 -7.84 -15.94
N PRO A 264 -17.33 -8.54 -15.16
CA PRO A 264 -18.62 -8.01 -14.74
C PRO A 264 -18.50 -6.65 -14.04
N GLN A 265 -19.50 -5.80 -14.23
CA GLN A 265 -19.53 -4.46 -13.61
C GLN A 265 -19.45 -4.52 -12.08
N ASP A 266 -20.06 -5.53 -11.46
CA ASP A 266 -20.00 -5.71 -10.01
C ASP A 266 -18.56 -5.98 -9.52
N ASP A 267 -17.80 -6.78 -10.26
CA ASP A 267 -16.39 -7.04 -9.97
C ASP A 267 -15.56 -5.77 -10.13
N LEU A 268 -15.83 -4.99 -11.18
CA LEU A 268 -15.17 -3.70 -11.39
C LEU A 268 -15.48 -2.72 -10.24
N ASN A 269 -16.72 -2.67 -9.78
CA ASN A 269 -17.14 -1.83 -8.66
C ASN A 269 -16.44 -2.24 -7.35
N LEU A 270 -16.24 -3.54 -7.11
CA LEU A 270 -15.47 -4.03 -5.96
C LEU A 270 -14.03 -3.53 -6.00
N ILE A 271 -13.36 -3.66 -7.14
CA ILE A 271 -11.95 -3.28 -7.30
C ILE A 271 -11.78 -1.76 -7.16
N LEU A 272 -12.61 -0.96 -7.84
CA LEU A 272 -12.46 0.49 -7.91
C LEU A 272 -12.75 1.23 -6.59
N GLY A 273 -13.49 0.61 -5.66
CA GLY A 273 -13.75 1.26 -4.38
C GLY A 273 -14.54 0.44 -3.37
N GLY A 274 -15.34 -0.54 -3.81
CA GLY A 274 -16.19 -1.33 -2.93
C GLY A 274 -15.42 -2.05 -1.83
N ASN A 275 -14.31 -2.71 -2.19
CA ASN A 275 -13.45 -3.39 -1.21
C ASN A 275 -12.77 -2.40 -0.26
N ALA A 276 -12.23 -1.29 -0.77
CA ALA A 276 -11.62 -0.26 0.07
C ALA A 276 -12.65 0.32 1.04
N ALA A 277 -13.84 0.67 0.57
CA ALA A 277 -14.90 1.20 1.42
C ALA A 277 -15.28 0.21 2.55
N ARG A 278 -15.41 -1.07 2.23
CA ARG A 278 -15.71 -2.13 3.19
C ARG A 278 -14.59 -2.29 4.24
N LEU A 279 -13.35 -2.40 3.79
CA LEU A 279 -12.20 -2.67 4.67
C LEU A 279 -11.90 -1.49 5.60
N TYR A 280 -11.92 -0.27 5.07
CA TYR A 280 -11.67 0.95 5.84
C TYR A 280 -12.93 1.55 6.47
N ARG A 281 -14.10 0.87 6.31
CA ARG A 281 -15.40 1.31 6.83
C ARG A 281 -15.79 2.73 6.40
N ILE A 282 -15.47 3.06 5.16
CA ILE A 282 -15.80 4.34 4.55
C ILE A 282 -17.22 4.29 4.03
N LYS A 283 -18.02 5.31 4.39
CA LYS A 283 -19.35 5.48 3.82
C LYS A 283 -19.24 6.10 2.43
N LEU A 284 -19.59 5.34 1.41
CA LEU A 284 -19.66 5.86 0.05
C LEU A 284 -20.98 6.66 -0.15
N PRO A 285 -20.96 7.72 -0.94
CA PRO A 285 -22.19 8.36 -1.40
C PRO A 285 -23.06 7.37 -2.17
N LEU A 286 -24.33 7.22 -1.80
CA LEU A 286 -25.25 6.27 -2.45
C LEU A 286 -25.40 6.52 -3.96
N THR A 287 -25.23 7.77 -4.39
CA THR A 287 -25.30 8.19 -5.80
C THR A 287 -24.19 7.62 -6.69
N ARG A 288 -23.17 7.00 -6.11
CA ARG A 288 -22.03 6.45 -6.85
C ARG A 288 -21.97 4.92 -6.84
N LEU A 289 -22.91 4.27 -6.18
CA LEU A 289 -23.02 2.80 -6.20
C LEU A 289 -23.51 2.26 -7.57
N PHE A 290 -24.11 3.13 -8.41
CA PHE A 290 -24.59 2.78 -9.75
C PHE A 290 -24.25 3.90 -10.75
N PRO A 291 -22.98 4.02 -11.19
CA PRO A 291 -22.58 5.14 -12.05
C PRO A 291 -23.04 5.06 -13.51
N PHE A 292 -23.62 3.98 -13.94
CA PHE A 292 -24.00 3.78 -15.35
C PHE A 292 -25.47 3.33 -15.43
N VAL A 293 -26.36 4.28 -15.52
CA VAL A 293 -27.60 4.09 -16.27
C VAL A 293 -27.19 4.33 -17.72
N ASP A 294 -27.22 3.30 -18.56
CA ASP A 294 -27.09 3.44 -19.99
C ASP A 294 -28.16 4.45 -20.44
N ASP A 295 -27.72 5.61 -20.87
CA ASP A 295 -28.55 6.47 -21.69
C ASP A 295 -28.67 5.85 -23.10
N GLU A 296 -29.35 4.73 -23.21
CA GLU A 296 -29.92 4.29 -24.46
C GLU A 296 -31.16 5.16 -24.80
N SER A 297 -30.90 6.41 -25.09
CA SER A 297 -31.92 7.25 -25.76
C SER A 297 -31.27 8.46 -26.40
N SER A 298 -30.66 8.25 -27.58
CA SER A 298 -30.75 9.19 -28.72
C SER A 298 -30.22 8.56 -30.00
#